data_6c5c687f9f71f6c1be20d6e8563c909f
#
_entry.id   6c5c687f9f71f6c1be20d6e8563c909f
#
_cell.length_a   1.000
_cell.length_b   1.000
_cell.length_c   1.000
_cell.angle_alpha   90.00
_cell.angle_beta   90.00
_cell.angle_gamma   90.00
#
_symmetry.space_group_name_H-M   'P 1'
#
loop_
_entity.id
_entity.type
_entity.pdbx_description
1 polymer ?
#
loop_
_entity_poly.entity_id
_entity_poly.type
_entity_poly.pdbx_seq_one_letter_code
_entity_poly.pdbx_strand_id
1 'polypeptide(L)'
;MKTLTALVTVLFMAQPLMSLSAPVPASTVKKAETANPLLRPFKNTEHNTPPFNAIDNSMWLKAIQEGITRANKDIDAIASQKAKPTFKNTIEALDCAGEDLSRVLGVFYALLSAEADDQMMEVSVVASRLLSEYSTSITLNEKLWQRVRQVYDNRDALKLTSEDSMLLQRTYESFARNGATLEGEARQQYKNLSSELSELTTLFGQNVLKEVNTYEV
;
A
#
# COMPACT_ATOMS: atom_id res chain seq x y z
N MET A 1 90.99 10.08 -22.46
CA MET A 1 91.17 11.16 -23.44
C MET A 1 89.90 11.88 -23.67
N LYS A 2 89.97 13.19 -23.44
CA LYS A 2 89.01 14.22 -23.78
C LYS A 2 87.66 14.28 -23.00
N THR A 3 87.71 15.04 -21.96
CA THR A 3 86.71 15.80 -21.26
C THR A 3 85.88 16.69 -22.20
N LEU A 4 84.58 16.75 -22.04
CA LEU A 4 83.82 17.89 -22.50
C LEU A 4 82.77 18.26 -21.44
N THR A 5 83.08 19.34 -20.77
CA THR A 5 82.25 20.02 -19.79
C THR A 5 81.17 20.78 -20.55
N ALA A 6 79.89 20.51 -20.25
CA ALA A 6 78.75 21.30 -20.71
C ALA A 6 78.11 21.99 -19.54
N LEU A 7 78.17 23.27 -19.55
CA LEU A 7 77.59 24.24 -18.63
C LEU A 7 76.05 24.25 -18.83
N VAL A 8 75.32 23.89 -17.82
CA VAL A 8 73.85 24.02 -17.85
C VAL A 8 73.41 25.23 -17.06
N THR A 9 72.99 26.25 -17.79
CA THR A 9 72.42 27.48 -17.27
C THR A 9 71.01 27.20 -16.76
N VAL A 10 70.82 27.35 -15.45
CA VAL A 10 69.49 27.24 -14.84
C VAL A 10 68.75 28.54 -15.03
N LEU A 11 67.77 28.53 -15.92
CA LEU A 11 66.86 29.64 -16.13
C LEU A 11 65.63 29.42 -15.19
N PHE A 12 65.57 30.24 -14.13
CA PHE A 12 64.41 30.27 -13.21
C PHE A 12 63.28 31.03 -13.86
N MET A 13 62.30 30.28 -14.48
CA MET A 13 61.02 30.87 -14.86
C MET A 13 60.04 30.68 -13.73
N ALA A 14 59.65 31.78 -13.08
CA ALA A 14 58.55 31.84 -12.16
C ALA A 14 57.23 31.58 -12.91
N GLN A 15 56.60 30.44 -12.66
CA GLN A 15 55.26 30.16 -13.14
C GLN A 15 54.22 30.62 -12.10
N PRO A 16 53.15 31.33 -12.51
CA PRO A 16 52.09 31.67 -11.59
C PRO A 16 51.30 30.38 -11.24
N LEU A 17 51.10 30.14 -9.94
CA LEU A 17 50.23 29.15 -9.39
C LEU A 17 48.77 29.47 -9.81
N MET A 18 48.31 28.92 -10.94
CA MET A 18 46.89 28.82 -11.21
C MET A 18 46.36 27.64 -10.40
N SER A 19 45.65 27.96 -9.32
CA SER A 19 44.82 27.05 -8.57
C SER A 19 43.67 26.58 -9.48
N LEU A 20 43.85 25.45 -10.17
CA LEU A 20 42.77 24.74 -10.81
C LEU A 20 42.06 23.93 -9.70
N SER A 21 41.08 24.53 -9.04
CA SER A 21 40.09 23.75 -8.33
C SER A 21 39.21 23.05 -9.37
N ALA A 22 39.48 21.78 -9.63
CA ALA A 22 38.61 20.92 -10.37
C ALA A 22 37.23 20.89 -9.64
N PRO A 23 36.12 21.08 -10.35
CA PRO A 23 34.80 20.88 -9.73
C PRO A 23 34.71 19.41 -9.27
N VAL A 24 34.56 19.23 -7.97
CA VAL A 24 34.19 17.92 -7.40
C VAL A 24 32.91 17.50 -8.10
N PRO A 25 32.86 16.33 -8.78
CA PRO A 25 31.61 15.85 -9.34
C PRO A 25 30.64 15.71 -8.18
N ALA A 26 29.56 16.48 -8.23
CA ALA A 26 28.41 16.25 -7.36
C ALA A 26 28.03 14.79 -7.55
N SER A 27 28.45 13.93 -6.63
CA SER A 27 27.95 12.58 -6.54
C SER A 27 26.47 12.75 -6.26
N THR A 28 25.67 12.59 -7.29
CA THR A 28 24.26 12.26 -7.17
C THR A 28 24.21 10.96 -6.40
N VAL A 29 24.28 11.06 -5.08
CA VAL A 29 23.81 10.02 -4.20
C VAL A 29 22.34 9.91 -4.55
N LYS A 30 22.00 8.99 -5.48
CA LYS A 30 20.66 8.44 -5.54
C LYS A 30 20.39 7.96 -4.11
N LYS A 31 19.65 8.77 -3.35
CA LYS A 31 19.10 8.38 -2.07
C LYS A 31 18.34 7.09 -2.42
N ALA A 32 18.92 5.94 -2.05
CA ALA A 32 18.25 4.67 -2.20
C ALA A 32 16.89 4.91 -1.57
N GLU A 33 15.83 4.77 -2.35
CA GLU A 33 14.46 4.93 -1.89
C GLU A 33 14.29 3.87 -0.81
N THR A 34 14.50 4.27 0.43
CA THR A 34 14.43 3.37 1.58
C THR A 34 13.02 2.86 1.59
N ALA A 35 12.87 1.57 1.27
CA ALA A 35 11.57 0.93 1.17
C ALA A 35 10.75 1.28 2.41
N ASN A 36 9.52 1.77 2.19
CA ASN A 36 8.64 2.27 3.24
C ASN A 36 8.55 1.25 4.39
N PRO A 37 8.88 1.63 5.63
CA PRO A 37 8.93 0.72 6.77
C PRO A 37 7.58 0.08 7.09
N LEU A 38 6.48 0.73 6.72
CA LEU A 38 5.12 0.24 6.91
C LEU A 38 4.76 -0.99 6.06
N LEU A 39 5.46 -1.18 4.94
CA LEU A 39 5.22 -2.28 3.99
C LEU A 39 6.01 -3.56 4.32
N ARG A 40 6.56 -3.65 5.53
CA ARG A 40 7.33 -4.80 6.00
C ARG A 40 6.80 -5.28 7.34
N PRO A 41 6.86 -6.58 7.64
CA PRO A 41 6.62 -7.06 9.00
C PRO A 41 7.57 -6.40 10.00
N PHE A 42 7.06 -6.00 11.17
CA PHE A 42 7.82 -5.27 12.20
C PHE A 42 8.71 -6.19 13.06
N LYS A 43 9.37 -7.19 12.44
CA LYS A 43 10.13 -8.24 13.16
C LYS A 43 11.37 -7.75 13.91
N ASN A 44 11.86 -6.56 13.59
CA ASN A 44 13.10 -6.00 14.17
C ASN A 44 12.85 -4.87 15.17
N THR A 45 11.60 -4.66 15.55
CA THR A 45 11.20 -3.68 16.56
C THR A 45 10.88 -4.39 17.87
N GLU A 46 10.98 -3.69 18.98
CA GLU A 46 10.59 -4.22 20.28
C GLU A 46 9.11 -4.63 20.26
N HIS A 47 8.83 -5.84 20.70
CA HIS A 47 7.47 -6.43 20.69
C HIS A 47 6.78 -6.47 19.32
N ASN A 48 7.52 -6.40 18.23
CA ASN A 48 6.97 -6.29 16.85
C ASN A 48 6.03 -5.09 16.66
N THR A 49 6.27 -4.01 17.39
CA THR A 49 5.51 -2.76 17.28
C THR A 49 5.88 -2.01 16.00
N PRO A 50 4.98 -1.16 15.45
CA PRO A 50 5.33 -0.28 14.34
C PRO A 50 6.54 0.61 14.69
N PRO A 51 7.46 0.88 13.76
CA PRO A 51 8.62 1.74 13.99
C PRO A 51 8.21 3.23 13.97
N PHE A 52 7.46 3.67 14.98
CA PHE A 52 6.85 5.01 15.03
C PHE A 52 7.86 6.14 14.84
N ASN A 53 9.08 5.99 15.32
CA ASN A 53 10.17 6.96 15.14
C ASN A 53 10.73 7.06 13.70
N ALA A 54 10.35 6.13 12.83
CA ALA A 54 10.75 6.10 11.42
C ALA A 54 9.57 6.34 10.45
N ILE A 55 8.39 6.66 11.00
CA ILE A 55 7.19 6.94 10.22
C ILE A 55 6.99 8.45 10.16
N ASP A 56 6.80 8.95 8.95
CA ASP A 56 6.48 10.35 8.66
C ASP A 56 5.15 10.42 7.91
N ASN A 57 4.37 11.49 8.16
CA ASN A 57 3.04 11.66 7.57
C ASN A 57 3.02 11.61 6.04
N SER A 58 4.10 12.03 5.39
CA SER A 58 4.26 11.95 3.94
C SER A 58 4.35 10.54 3.39
N MET A 59 4.54 9.54 4.25
CA MET A 59 4.67 8.13 3.87
C MET A 59 3.33 7.41 3.74
N TRP A 60 2.27 7.90 4.42
CA TRP A 60 1.00 7.18 4.52
C TRP A 60 0.34 6.92 3.18
N LEU A 61 0.11 7.96 2.39
CA LEU A 61 -0.58 7.81 1.10
C LEU A 61 0.19 6.87 0.17
N LYS A 62 1.52 6.98 0.12
CA LYS A 62 2.37 6.10 -0.69
C LYS A 62 2.32 4.65 -0.20
N ALA A 63 2.31 4.44 1.13
CA ALA A 63 2.21 3.10 1.70
C ALA A 63 0.87 2.45 1.37
N ILE A 64 -0.23 3.20 1.47
CA ILE A 64 -1.58 2.72 1.12
C ILE A 64 -1.66 2.37 -0.37
N GLN A 65 -1.20 3.25 -1.25
CA GLN A 65 -1.20 3.00 -2.70
C GLN A 65 -0.36 1.78 -3.10
N GLU A 66 0.83 1.65 -2.54
CA GLU A 66 1.68 0.47 -2.78
C GLU A 66 1.07 -0.79 -2.18
N GLY A 67 0.48 -0.70 -0.99
CA GLY A 67 -0.26 -1.80 -0.36
C GLY A 67 -1.43 -2.28 -1.24
N ILE A 68 -2.23 -1.37 -1.78
CA ILE A 68 -3.29 -1.68 -2.74
C ILE A 68 -2.72 -2.34 -4.01
N THR A 69 -1.60 -1.83 -4.51
CA THR A 69 -0.95 -2.39 -5.71
C THR A 69 -0.51 -3.84 -5.48
N ARG A 70 0.05 -4.15 -4.32
CA ARG A 70 0.45 -5.53 -3.95
C ARG A 70 -0.77 -6.42 -3.76
N ALA A 71 -1.77 -5.92 -3.02
CA ALA A 71 -3.01 -6.64 -2.79
C ALA A 71 -3.73 -6.99 -4.10
N ASN A 72 -3.77 -6.06 -5.08
CA ASN A 72 -4.33 -6.35 -6.40
C ASN A 72 -3.57 -7.48 -7.13
N LYS A 73 -2.24 -7.57 -7.00
CA LYS A 73 -1.48 -8.70 -7.58
C LYS A 73 -1.89 -10.04 -6.97
N ASP A 74 -2.11 -10.07 -5.65
CA ASP A 74 -2.59 -11.28 -4.97
C ASP A 74 -3.98 -11.69 -5.48
N ILE A 75 -4.89 -10.72 -5.59
CA ILE A 75 -6.25 -10.92 -6.11
C ILE A 75 -6.22 -11.42 -7.56
N ASP A 76 -5.41 -10.80 -8.41
CA ASP A 76 -5.26 -11.21 -9.81
C ASP A 76 -4.66 -12.63 -9.94
N ALA A 77 -3.71 -12.98 -9.08
CA ALA A 77 -3.14 -14.31 -9.03
C ALA A 77 -4.20 -15.36 -8.64
N ILE A 78 -5.08 -15.06 -7.69
CA ILE A 78 -6.19 -15.94 -7.30
C ILE A 78 -7.20 -16.04 -8.46
N ALA A 79 -7.64 -14.91 -9.01
CA ALA A 79 -8.67 -14.86 -10.04
C ALA A 79 -8.25 -15.53 -11.36
N SER A 80 -6.95 -15.47 -11.71
CA SER A 80 -6.42 -16.00 -12.97
C SER A 80 -5.96 -17.46 -12.90
N GLN A 81 -6.04 -18.11 -11.74
CA GLN A 81 -5.64 -19.52 -11.60
C GLN A 81 -6.41 -20.45 -12.54
N LYS A 82 -5.67 -21.31 -13.25
CA LYS A 82 -6.25 -22.37 -14.10
C LYS A 82 -6.73 -23.59 -13.30
N ALA A 83 -6.22 -23.75 -12.08
CA ALA A 83 -6.61 -24.84 -11.20
C ALA A 83 -8.08 -24.71 -10.79
N LYS A 84 -8.76 -25.87 -10.64
CA LYS A 84 -10.13 -25.89 -10.11
C LYS A 84 -10.21 -25.17 -8.76
N PRO A 85 -11.22 -24.30 -8.55
CA PRO A 85 -11.41 -23.64 -7.28
C PRO A 85 -11.59 -24.63 -6.12
N THR A 86 -10.87 -24.37 -5.04
CA THR A 86 -10.96 -25.09 -3.77
C THR A 86 -11.06 -24.08 -2.64
N PHE A 87 -11.45 -24.51 -1.44
CA PHE A 87 -11.42 -23.66 -0.26
C PHE A 87 -10.04 -23.02 -0.08
N LYS A 88 -9.00 -23.83 -0.12
CA LYS A 88 -7.61 -23.39 0.10
C LYS A 88 -7.12 -22.38 -0.95
N ASN A 89 -7.29 -22.66 -2.25
CA ASN A 89 -6.73 -21.82 -3.30
C ASN A 89 -7.63 -20.63 -3.70
N THR A 90 -8.76 -20.47 -3.05
CA THR A 90 -9.73 -19.40 -3.34
C THR A 90 -10.13 -18.65 -2.08
N ILE A 91 -10.72 -19.32 -1.09
CA ILE A 91 -11.26 -18.66 0.11
C ILE A 91 -10.15 -18.29 1.09
N GLU A 92 -9.34 -19.27 1.49
CA GLU A 92 -8.18 -19.05 2.37
C GLU A 92 -7.15 -18.11 1.72
N ALA A 93 -6.88 -18.30 0.42
CA ALA A 93 -5.99 -17.41 -0.31
C ALA A 93 -6.50 -15.97 -0.38
N LEU A 94 -7.83 -15.76 -0.48
CA LEU A 94 -8.46 -14.46 -0.49
C LEU A 94 -8.41 -13.80 0.89
N ASP A 95 -8.60 -14.58 1.96
CA ASP A 95 -8.50 -14.10 3.35
C ASP A 95 -7.09 -13.61 3.70
N CYS A 96 -6.06 -14.27 3.14
CA CYS A 96 -4.65 -13.87 3.30
C CYS A 96 -4.21 -12.77 2.34
N ALA A 97 -4.99 -12.43 1.31
CA ALA A 97 -4.61 -11.42 0.33
C ALA A 97 -4.55 -10.01 0.95
N GLY A 98 -3.51 -9.25 0.59
CA GLY A 98 -3.38 -7.87 1.03
C GLY A 98 -2.93 -7.69 2.50
N GLU A 99 -2.22 -8.64 3.08
CA GLU A 99 -1.68 -8.54 4.45
C GLU A 99 -0.85 -7.27 4.67
N ASP A 100 -0.03 -6.87 3.69
CA ASP A 100 0.76 -5.63 3.77
C ASP A 100 -0.14 -4.40 3.86
N LEU A 101 -1.21 -4.35 3.07
CA LEU A 101 -2.20 -3.27 3.12
C LEU A 101 -2.91 -3.23 4.48
N SER A 102 -3.36 -4.37 4.97
CA SER A 102 -4.03 -4.48 6.27
C SER A 102 -3.15 -3.97 7.40
N ARG A 103 -1.85 -4.27 7.37
CA ARG A 103 -0.87 -3.79 8.35
C ARG A 103 -0.72 -2.27 8.29
N VAL A 104 -0.58 -1.69 7.10
CA VAL A 104 -0.49 -0.23 6.92
C VAL A 104 -1.74 0.45 7.46
N LEU A 105 -2.92 -0.05 7.09
CA LEU A 105 -4.20 0.52 7.51
C LEU A 105 -4.44 0.41 9.02
N GLY A 106 -4.05 -0.72 9.62
CA GLY A 106 -4.16 -0.91 11.07
C GLY A 106 -3.39 0.16 11.85
N VAL A 107 -2.16 0.48 11.43
CA VAL A 107 -1.36 1.54 12.06
C VAL A 107 -1.93 2.92 11.74
N PHE A 108 -2.28 3.18 10.48
CA PHE A 108 -2.82 4.46 10.05
C PHE A 108 -4.09 4.85 10.81
N TYR A 109 -5.08 3.96 10.84
CA TYR A 109 -6.36 4.28 11.50
C TYR A 109 -6.25 4.31 13.03
N ALA A 110 -5.33 3.54 13.63
CA ALA A 110 -5.05 3.66 15.07
C ALA A 110 -4.52 5.06 15.41
N LEU A 111 -3.54 5.56 14.66
CA LEU A 111 -3.00 6.91 14.86
C LEU A 111 -4.01 8.00 14.50
N LEU A 112 -4.76 7.83 13.42
CA LEU A 112 -5.82 8.76 13.02
C LEU A 112 -6.88 8.93 14.13
N SER A 113 -7.16 7.87 14.88
CA SER A 113 -8.12 7.92 15.99
C SER A 113 -7.56 8.54 17.26
N ALA A 114 -6.25 8.49 17.47
CA ALA A 114 -5.60 8.91 18.71
C ALA A 114 -4.96 10.30 18.61
N GLU A 115 -4.33 10.61 17.48
CA GLU A 115 -3.50 11.81 17.29
C GLU A 115 -3.55 12.32 15.85
N ALA A 116 -4.74 12.47 15.28
CA ALA A 116 -4.90 12.99 13.93
C ALA A 116 -4.45 14.45 13.83
N ASP A 117 -3.59 14.75 12.87
CA ASP A 117 -3.34 16.10 12.39
C ASP A 117 -4.07 16.37 11.07
N ASP A 118 -4.05 17.61 10.61
CA ASP A 118 -4.72 18.01 9.36
C ASP A 118 -4.22 17.21 8.15
N GLN A 119 -2.93 16.89 8.08
CA GLN A 119 -2.36 16.11 6.98
C GLN A 119 -2.86 14.66 6.99
N MET A 120 -2.95 14.03 8.15
CA MET A 120 -3.53 12.69 8.27
C MET A 120 -5.02 12.68 7.92
N MET A 121 -5.76 13.72 8.29
CA MET A 121 -7.16 13.88 7.91
C MET A 121 -7.34 13.99 6.40
N GLU A 122 -6.52 14.79 5.72
CA GLU A 122 -6.52 14.87 4.25
C GLU A 122 -6.20 13.52 3.59
N VAL A 123 -5.17 12.82 4.09
CA VAL A 123 -4.83 11.47 3.62
C VAL A 123 -6.00 10.51 3.80
N SER A 124 -6.74 10.60 4.92
CA SER A 124 -7.85 9.69 5.19
C SER A 124 -8.99 9.82 4.17
N VAL A 125 -9.29 11.03 3.70
CA VAL A 125 -10.30 11.24 2.64
C VAL A 125 -9.86 10.59 1.32
N VAL A 126 -8.62 10.81 0.92
CA VAL A 126 -8.08 10.18 -0.30
C VAL A 126 -8.03 8.65 -0.16
N ALA A 127 -7.56 8.16 1.00
CA ALA A 127 -7.48 6.74 1.30
C ALA A 127 -8.85 6.07 1.27
N SER A 128 -9.90 6.71 1.82
CA SER A 128 -11.26 6.14 1.84
C SER A 128 -11.78 5.87 0.43
N ARG A 129 -11.54 6.78 -0.51
CA ARG A 129 -11.90 6.59 -1.92
C ARG A 129 -11.11 5.45 -2.57
N LEU A 130 -9.77 5.45 -2.41
CA LEU A 130 -8.92 4.40 -2.97
C LEU A 130 -9.29 3.01 -2.44
N LEU A 131 -9.60 2.91 -1.16
CA LEU A 131 -9.99 1.65 -0.52
C LEU A 131 -11.39 1.20 -0.97
N SER A 132 -12.32 2.15 -1.18
CA SER A 132 -13.63 1.84 -1.76
C SER A 132 -13.51 1.32 -3.19
N GLU A 133 -12.69 1.96 -4.02
CA GLU A 133 -12.38 1.50 -5.38
C GLU A 133 -11.74 0.10 -5.35
N TYR A 134 -10.79 -0.13 -4.47
CA TYR A 134 -10.13 -1.42 -4.28
C TYR A 134 -11.13 -2.51 -3.86
N SER A 135 -11.92 -2.27 -2.81
CA SER A 135 -12.94 -3.21 -2.32
C SER A 135 -13.97 -3.55 -3.41
N THR A 136 -14.45 -2.52 -4.12
CA THR A 136 -15.42 -2.68 -5.20
C THR A 136 -14.81 -3.46 -6.38
N SER A 137 -13.53 -3.25 -6.68
CA SER A 137 -12.83 -3.99 -7.74
C SER A 137 -12.75 -5.50 -7.44
N ILE A 138 -12.60 -5.87 -6.17
CA ILE A 138 -12.60 -7.27 -5.72
C ILE A 138 -14.00 -7.88 -5.87
N THR A 139 -15.01 -7.23 -5.26
CA THR A 139 -16.37 -7.78 -5.24
C THR A 139 -17.00 -7.85 -6.62
N LEU A 140 -16.63 -6.94 -7.53
CA LEU A 140 -17.07 -6.94 -8.91
C LEU A 140 -16.13 -7.69 -9.88
N ASN A 141 -15.12 -8.40 -9.39
CA ASN A 141 -14.26 -9.24 -10.22
C ASN A 141 -15.00 -10.52 -10.59
N GLU A 142 -15.46 -10.61 -11.84
CA GLU A 142 -16.26 -11.73 -12.33
C GLU A 142 -15.54 -13.08 -12.20
N LYS A 143 -14.23 -13.12 -12.53
CA LYS A 143 -13.44 -14.36 -12.43
C LYS A 143 -13.32 -14.82 -11.00
N LEU A 144 -13.10 -13.88 -10.07
CA LEU A 144 -13.02 -14.19 -8.64
C LEU A 144 -14.38 -14.64 -8.11
N TRP A 145 -15.45 -13.93 -8.48
CA TRP A 145 -16.83 -14.32 -8.10
C TRP A 145 -17.18 -15.74 -8.53
N GLN A 146 -16.87 -16.12 -9.79
CA GLN A 146 -17.10 -17.47 -10.29
C GLN A 146 -16.34 -18.51 -9.46
N ARG A 147 -15.12 -18.22 -9.02
CA ARG A 147 -14.35 -19.12 -8.16
C ARG A 147 -14.97 -19.26 -6.78
N VAL A 148 -15.33 -18.14 -6.14
CA VAL A 148 -15.99 -18.13 -4.82
C VAL A 148 -17.31 -18.90 -4.88
N ARG A 149 -18.15 -18.61 -5.88
CA ARG A 149 -19.42 -19.30 -6.09
C ARG A 149 -19.24 -20.79 -6.28
N GLN A 150 -18.29 -21.22 -7.09
CA GLN A 150 -18.04 -22.65 -7.33
C GLN A 150 -17.62 -23.38 -6.05
N VAL A 151 -16.81 -22.77 -5.17
CA VAL A 151 -16.47 -23.37 -3.87
C VAL A 151 -17.71 -23.45 -3.00
N TYR A 152 -18.52 -22.39 -2.94
CA TYR A 152 -19.72 -22.32 -2.14
C TYR A 152 -20.78 -23.34 -2.57
N ASP A 153 -21.03 -23.49 -3.87
CA ASP A 153 -22.00 -24.44 -4.42
C ASP A 153 -21.63 -25.90 -4.09
N ASN A 154 -20.34 -26.18 -3.90
CA ASN A 154 -19.85 -27.51 -3.54
C ASN A 154 -19.59 -27.70 -2.03
N ARG A 155 -19.98 -26.75 -1.16
CA ARG A 155 -19.65 -26.73 0.28
C ARG A 155 -20.01 -28.00 1.03
N ASP A 156 -21.16 -28.61 0.70
CA ASP A 156 -21.64 -29.80 1.40
C ASP A 156 -20.75 -31.05 1.17
N ALA A 157 -19.97 -31.06 0.08
CA ALA A 157 -18.99 -32.10 -0.21
C ALA A 157 -17.62 -31.81 0.44
N LEU A 158 -17.42 -30.62 0.99
CA LEU A 158 -16.17 -30.22 1.64
C LEU A 158 -16.24 -30.60 3.13
N LYS A 159 -15.16 -31.21 3.62
CA LYS A 159 -15.04 -31.49 5.06
C LYS A 159 -14.46 -30.27 5.77
N LEU A 160 -15.21 -29.17 5.82
CA LEU A 160 -14.82 -27.93 6.45
C LEU A 160 -15.05 -27.98 7.95
N THR A 161 -14.19 -27.30 8.70
CA THR A 161 -14.46 -26.97 10.11
C THR A 161 -15.61 -25.98 10.19
N SER A 162 -16.16 -25.75 11.39
CA SER A 162 -17.19 -24.71 11.61
C SER A 162 -16.66 -23.31 11.24
N GLU A 163 -15.40 -23.06 11.51
CA GLU A 163 -14.71 -21.81 11.23
C GLU A 163 -14.54 -21.59 9.73
N ASP A 164 -14.04 -22.60 9.02
CA ASP A 164 -13.89 -22.58 7.55
C ASP A 164 -15.25 -22.42 6.85
N SER A 165 -16.27 -23.09 7.35
CA SER A 165 -17.65 -23.01 6.82
C SER A 165 -18.20 -21.59 7.00
N MET A 166 -17.94 -20.94 8.14
CA MET A 166 -18.33 -19.56 8.39
C MET A 166 -17.57 -18.59 7.49
N LEU A 167 -16.26 -18.79 7.32
CA LEU A 167 -15.44 -17.96 6.42
C LEU A 167 -15.96 -18.05 4.99
N LEU A 168 -16.22 -19.26 4.49
CA LEU A 168 -16.79 -19.48 3.15
C LEU A 168 -18.14 -18.79 2.98
N GLN A 169 -19.05 -18.96 3.96
CA GLN A 169 -20.36 -18.34 3.92
C GLN A 169 -20.27 -16.81 3.89
N ARG A 170 -19.49 -16.22 4.79
CA ARG A 170 -19.33 -14.76 4.86
C ARG A 170 -18.69 -14.19 3.59
N THR A 171 -17.70 -14.88 3.05
CA THR A 171 -17.06 -14.49 1.79
C THR A 171 -18.09 -14.48 0.66
N TYR A 172 -18.85 -15.57 0.49
CA TYR A 172 -19.90 -15.64 -0.54
C TYR A 172 -20.95 -14.54 -0.37
N GLU A 173 -21.48 -14.37 0.85
CA GLU A 173 -22.48 -13.33 1.15
C GLU A 173 -21.94 -11.92 0.90
N SER A 174 -20.67 -11.67 1.24
CA SER A 174 -20.02 -10.39 0.97
C SER A 174 -20.01 -10.07 -0.52
N PHE A 175 -19.61 -11.00 -1.36
CA PHE A 175 -19.67 -10.81 -2.82
C PHE A 175 -21.10 -10.58 -3.32
N ALA A 176 -22.05 -11.42 -2.90
CA ALA A 176 -23.43 -11.34 -3.34
C ALA A 176 -24.11 -10.01 -2.97
N ARG A 177 -23.87 -9.52 -1.73
CA ARG A 177 -24.45 -8.26 -1.23
C ARG A 177 -23.75 -7.01 -1.78
N ASN A 178 -22.50 -7.12 -2.18
CA ASN A 178 -21.69 -5.99 -2.67
C ASN A 178 -21.58 -5.96 -4.20
N GLY A 179 -22.64 -6.37 -4.89
CA GLY A 179 -22.81 -6.10 -6.30
C GLY A 179 -22.20 -7.12 -7.26
N ALA A 180 -21.70 -8.28 -6.78
CA ALA A 180 -21.16 -9.33 -7.67
C ALA A 180 -22.17 -9.84 -8.70
N THR A 181 -23.46 -9.73 -8.40
CA THR A 181 -24.57 -10.12 -9.27
C THR A 181 -25.06 -9.01 -10.19
N LEU A 182 -24.53 -7.78 -10.06
CA LEU A 182 -24.93 -6.64 -10.89
C LEU A 182 -24.22 -6.68 -12.25
N GLU A 183 -24.95 -6.27 -13.29
CA GLU A 183 -24.45 -6.21 -14.66
C GLU A 183 -24.66 -4.82 -15.28
N GLY A 184 -23.95 -4.52 -16.36
CA GLY A 184 -24.13 -3.33 -17.18
C GLY A 184 -24.08 -2.01 -16.40
N GLU A 185 -25.08 -1.17 -16.64
CA GLU A 185 -25.17 0.17 -16.05
C GLU A 185 -25.33 0.14 -14.53
N ALA A 186 -26.11 -0.80 -14.01
CA ALA A 186 -26.29 -0.96 -12.55
C ALA A 186 -24.96 -1.21 -11.82
N ARG A 187 -24.06 -1.98 -12.43
CA ARG A 187 -22.71 -2.20 -11.91
C ARG A 187 -21.87 -0.92 -11.87
N GLN A 188 -21.95 -0.09 -12.92
CA GLN A 188 -21.22 1.18 -12.97
C GLN A 188 -21.79 2.19 -11.96
N GLN A 189 -23.11 2.27 -11.84
CA GLN A 189 -23.76 3.11 -10.82
C GLN A 189 -23.37 2.68 -9.40
N TYR A 190 -23.34 1.37 -9.12
CA TYR A 190 -22.90 0.85 -7.83
C TYR A 190 -21.46 1.30 -7.49
N LYS A 191 -20.53 1.22 -8.46
CA LYS A 191 -19.15 1.69 -8.26
C LYS A 191 -19.09 3.16 -7.88
N ASN A 192 -19.79 4.00 -8.63
CA ASN A 192 -19.78 5.45 -8.42
C ASN A 192 -20.37 5.81 -7.05
N LEU A 193 -21.54 5.25 -6.72
CA LEU A 193 -22.21 5.48 -5.46
C LEU A 193 -21.41 4.95 -4.26
N SER A 194 -20.74 3.82 -4.39
CA SER A 194 -19.88 3.26 -3.33
C SER A 194 -18.69 4.16 -3.02
N SER A 195 -18.06 4.70 -4.07
CA SER A 195 -16.93 5.63 -3.91
C SER A 195 -17.38 6.94 -3.26
N GLU A 196 -18.47 7.53 -3.73
CA GLU A 196 -19.04 8.76 -3.18
C GLU A 196 -19.47 8.59 -1.71
N LEU A 197 -20.17 7.51 -1.42
CA LEU A 197 -20.59 7.19 -0.04
C LEU A 197 -19.40 7.06 0.91
N SER A 198 -18.33 6.41 0.48
CA SER A 198 -17.13 6.23 1.29
C SER A 198 -16.46 7.57 1.62
N GLU A 199 -16.35 8.47 0.64
CA GLU A 199 -15.80 9.80 0.82
C GLU A 199 -16.68 10.65 1.75
N LEU A 200 -17.99 10.69 1.51
CA LEU A 200 -18.94 11.44 2.33
C LEU A 200 -18.98 10.94 3.78
N THR A 201 -18.92 9.64 4.00
CA THR A 201 -18.87 9.04 5.35
C THR A 201 -17.61 9.48 6.09
N THR A 202 -16.47 9.52 5.40
CA THR A 202 -15.20 9.96 5.99
C THR A 202 -15.26 11.46 6.35
N LEU A 203 -15.74 12.31 5.45
CA LEU A 203 -15.91 13.74 5.69
C LEU A 203 -16.89 14.02 6.85
N PHE A 204 -17.99 13.27 6.91
CA PHE A 204 -18.93 13.37 8.02
C PHE A 204 -18.26 13.07 9.37
N GLY A 205 -17.49 11.96 9.43
CA GLY A 205 -16.75 11.60 10.64
C GLY A 205 -15.74 12.68 11.07
N GLN A 206 -15.02 13.27 10.12
CA GLN A 206 -14.11 14.38 10.39
C GLN A 206 -14.82 15.63 10.91
N ASN A 207 -15.99 15.97 10.34
CA ASN A 207 -16.78 17.11 10.79
C ASN A 207 -17.29 16.89 12.22
N VAL A 208 -17.76 15.68 12.55
CA VAL A 208 -18.16 15.34 13.93
C VAL A 208 -16.98 15.49 14.88
N LEU A 209 -15.79 14.97 14.51
CA LEU A 209 -14.59 15.08 15.36
C LEU A 209 -14.19 16.54 15.58
N LYS A 210 -14.21 17.37 14.54
CA LYS A 210 -13.91 18.80 14.65
C LYS A 210 -14.90 19.51 15.59
N GLU A 211 -16.18 19.22 15.45
CA GLU A 211 -17.23 19.83 16.31
C GLU A 211 -17.06 19.42 17.77
N VAL A 212 -16.82 18.13 18.04
CA VAL A 212 -16.57 17.63 19.40
C VAL A 212 -15.34 18.29 20.04
N ASN A 213 -14.27 18.49 19.26
CA ASN A 213 -13.04 19.11 19.75
C ASN A 213 -13.17 20.63 20.00
N THR A 214 -14.18 21.30 19.42
CA THR A 214 -14.46 22.72 19.67
C THR A 214 -15.40 22.95 20.85
N TYR A 215 -16.01 21.88 21.38
CA TYR A 215 -16.94 21.98 22.50
C TYR A 215 -16.16 22.17 23.81
N GLU A 216 -16.28 23.36 24.39
CA GLU A 216 -15.78 23.69 25.73
C GLU A 216 -16.89 23.49 26.77
N VAL A 217 -16.56 22.79 27.86
CA VAL A 217 -17.47 22.55 28.99
C VAL A 217 -17.30 23.65 30.02
#